data_01e5f9c13eefb6c95738588ef18670e0
#
_entry.id   01e5f9c13eefb6c95738588ef18670e0
#
_cell.length_a   1.000
_cell.length_b   1.000
_cell.length_c   1.000
_cell.angle_alpha   90.00
_cell.angle_beta   90.00
_cell.angle_gamma   90.00
#
_symmetry.space_group_name_H-M   'P 1'
#
loop_
_entity.id
_entity.type
_entity.pdbx_description
1 polymer ?
#
loop_
_entity_poly.entity_id
_entity_poly.type
_entity_poly.pdbx_seq_one_letter_code
_entity_poly.pdbx_strand_id
1 'polypeptide(L)'
;MLAFFNVIVLTAQNKAEPMIADTTFVNLKEYSQDFIYDMKYATEDNFLKAKVYDCPECLLRLKTVQALVRANNDFIKEGYKIKLFDCYRPLSIQNKMWEIVSNPKYVADPKKGSIHNRGGAVDISLVDANGKELDMGTPFDFFGIQASHDYSILSKKIKSNRKLLKKIMIKNGFNSFDSEWWHYNLKKGLKDKVSNQKWDCN
;
A
#
# COMPACT_ATOMS: atom_id res chain seq x y z
N MET A 1 14.40 -3.11 -71.96
CA MET A 1 13.24 -2.87 -71.08
C MET A 1 13.74 -3.06 -69.64
N LEU A 2 14.14 -1.96 -68.94
CA LEU A 2 14.65 -2.01 -67.59
C LEU A 2 13.46 -1.74 -66.61
N ALA A 3 13.15 -2.69 -65.76
CA ALA A 3 12.13 -2.52 -64.72
C ALA A 3 12.77 -1.91 -63.45
N PHE A 4 12.34 -0.72 -63.05
CA PHE A 4 12.72 -0.09 -61.79
C PHE A 4 11.82 -0.64 -60.67
N PHE A 5 12.40 -1.36 -59.71
CA PHE A 5 11.73 -1.71 -58.46
C PHE A 5 11.84 -0.57 -57.47
N ASN A 6 10.72 0.10 -57.16
CA ASN A 6 10.62 1.05 -56.07
C ASN A 6 10.50 0.28 -54.73
N VAL A 7 11.54 0.37 -53.92
CA VAL A 7 11.50 -0.12 -52.53
C VAL A 7 10.89 0.97 -51.63
N ILE A 8 9.67 0.78 -51.17
CA ILE A 8 9.04 1.63 -50.17
C ILE A 8 9.58 1.21 -48.82
N VAL A 9 10.45 2.07 -48.22
CA VAL A 9 10.89 1.91 -46.83
C VAL A 9 9.81 2.48 -45.92
N LEU A 10 9.01 1.62 -45.27
CA LEU A 10 8.11 2.01 -44.19
C LEU A 10 8.94 2.27 -42.93
N THR A 11 9.15 3.54 -42.60
CA THR A 11 9.67 3.93 -41.29
C THR A 11 8.55 3.84 -40.25
N ALA A 12 8.57 2.79 -39.43
CA ALA A 12 7.71 2.69 -38.25
C ALA A 12 8.16 3.76 -37.24
N GLN A 13 7.40 4.84 -37.12
CA GLN A 13 7.56 5.81 -36.01
C GLN A 13 7.09 5.13 -34.72
N ASN A 14 8.03 4.63 -33.90
CA ASN A 14 7.77 4.26 -32.52
C ASN A 14 7.39 5.55 -31.75
N LYS A 15 6.11 5.84 -31.63
CA LYS A 15 5.62 6.80 -30.64
C LYS A 15 5.92 6.20 -29.26
N ALA A 16 6.94 6.74 -28.58
CA ALA A 16 7.15 6.43 -27.16
C ALA A 16 5.86 6.79 -26.41
N GLU A 17 5.28 5.82 -25.71
CA GLU A 17 4.12 6.10 -24.85
C GLU A 17 4.53 7.13 -23.81
N PRO A 18 3.64 8.10 -23.47
CA PRO A 18 3.96 9.14 -22.49
C PRO A 18 4.27 8.48 -21.15
N MET A 19 5.47 8.74 -20.62
CA MET A 19 5.86 8.21 -19.30
C MET A 19 4.91 8.77 -18.23
N ILE A 20 4.21 7.88 -17.53
CA ILE A 20 3.34 8.24 -16.41
C ILE A 20 4.21 8.79 -15.28
N ALA A 21 3.85 9.95 -14.72
CA ALA A 21 4.61 10.57 -13.64
C ALA A 21 4.57 9.72 -12.36
N ASP A 22 5.68 9.63 -11.65
CA ASP A 22 5.82 8.91 -10.36
C ASP A 22 4.78 9.29 -9.30
N THR A 23 4.22 10.51 -9.42
CA THR A 23 3.21 11.06 -8.50
C THR A 23 1.77 10.81 -8.95
N THR A 24 1.54 10.18 -10.10
CA THR A 24 0.21 9.81 -10.56
C THR A 24 -0.38 8.71 -9.65
N PHE A 25 -1.66 8.83 -9.30
CA PHE A 25 -2.37 7.74 -8.63
C PHE A 25 -2.76 6.67 -9.65
N VAL A 26 -2.47 5.43 -9.31
CA VAL A 26 -2.79 4.26 -10.13
C VAL A 26 -3.35 3.14 -9.25
N ASN A 27 -4.13 2.23 -9.84
CA ASN A 27 -4.65 1.08 -9.13
C ASN A 27 -3.59 -0.03 -9.09
N LEU A 28 -3.30 -0.56 -7.91
CA LEU A 28 -2.31 -1.62 -7.73
C LEU A 28 -2.63 -2.88 -8.55
N LYS A 29 -3.92 -3.19 -8.75
CA LYS A 29 -4.37 -4.34 -9.55
C LYS A 29 -3.90 -4.30 -11.01
N GLU A 30 -3.66 -3.10 -11.56
CA GLU A 30 -3.15 -2.93 -12.93
C GLU A 30 -1.67 -3.33 -13.05
N TYR A 31 -0.94 -3.40 -11.93
CA TYR A 31 0.51 -3.66 -11.90
C TYR A 31 0.87 -5.06 -11.40
N SER A 32 -0.01 -5.70 -10.62
CA SER A 32 0.20 -7.06 -10.14
C SER A 32 -1.09 -7.66 -9.59
N GLN A 33 -1.30 -8.96 -9.87
CA GLN A 33 -2.40 -9.77 -9.34
C GLN A 33 -2.01 -10.60 -8.12
N ASP A 34 -0.78 -10.46 -7.63
CA ASP A 34 -0.21 -11.31 -6.56
C ASP A 34 -0.43 -10.78 -5.14
N PHE A 35 -1.36 -9.84 -4.95
CA PHE A 35 -1.72 -9.29 -3.65
C PHE A 35 -3.02 -9.90 -3.12
N ILE A 36 -3.15 -9.96 -1.80
CA ILE A 36 -4.41 -10.30 -1.13
C ILE A 36 -5.04 -9.01 -0.62
N TYR A 37 -6.29 -8.77 -0.96
CA TYR A 37 -7.02 -7.56 -0.59
C TYR A 37 -8.00 -7.85 0.55
N ASP A 38 -7.74 -7.27 1.72
CA ASP A 38 -8.62 -7.26 2.90
C ASP A 38 -8.79 -5.81 3.37
N MET A 39 -9.29 -4.96 2.46
CA MET A 39 -9.40 -3.51 2.66
C MET A 39 -10.38 -3.20 3.78
N LYS A 40 -9.88 -3.11 5.01
CA LYS A 40 -10.67 -3.05 6.26
C LYS A 40 -11.69 -1.92 6.27
N TYR A 41 -11.34 -0.76 5.77
CA TYR A 41 -12.21 0.40 5.77
C TYR A 41 -13.29 0.39 4.67
N ALA A 42 -13.26 -0.59 3.77
CA ALA A 42 -14.36 -0.88 2.83
C ALA A 42 -15.45 -1.80 3.44
N THR A 43 -15.31 -2.17 4.70
CA THR A 43 -16.26 -2.98 5.49
C THR A 43 -16.44 -2.37 6.87
N GLU A 44 -17.28 -2.96 7.73
CA GLU A 44 -17.41 -2.60 9.14
C GLU A 44 -16.40 -3.34 10.05
N ASP A 45 -15.61 -4.26 9.48
CA ASP A 45 -14.58 -5.00 10.20
C ASP A 45 -13.31 -4.17 10.38
N ASN A 46 -13.44 -3.06 11.11
CA ASN A 46 -12.39 -2.14 11.48
C ASN A 46 -12.70 -1.51 12.84
N PHE A 47 -11.75 -0.74 13.39
CA PHE A 47 -11.92 -0.14 14.73
C PHE A 47 -13.00 0.95 14.81
N LEU A 48 -13.38 1.55 13.67
CA LEU A 48 -14.47 2.54 13.60
C LEU A 48 -15.84 1.89 13.67
N LYS A 49 -15.95 0.57 13.41
CA LYS A 49 -17.22 -0.17 13.24
C LYS A 49 -18.12 0.47 12.17
N ALA A 50 -17.51 1.05 11.15
CA ALA A 50 -18.18 1.75 10.07
C ALA A 50 -17.43 1.57 8.75
N LYS A 51 -18.17 1.34 7.68
CA LYS A 51 -17.67 1.41 6.32
C LYS A 51 -17.43 2.89 5.95
N VAL A 52 -16.20 3.23 5.58
CA VAL A 52 -15.83 4.59 5.17
C VAL A 52 -15.33 4.68 3.71
N TYR A 53 -14.88 3.59 3.11
CA TYR A 53 -14.58 3.48 1.68
C TYR A 53 -15.79 2.90 0.93
N ASP A 54 -16.05 3.42 -0.26
CA ASP A 54 -17.15 2.94 -1.10
C ASP A 54 -16.85 1.57 -1.70
N CYS A 55 -15.56 1.26 -1.97
CA CYS A 55 -15.11 -0.02 -2.52
C CYS A 55 -13.69 -0.41 -2.04
N PRO A 56 -13.32 -1.72 -2.14
CA PRO A 56 -12.05 -2.24 -1.66
C PRO A 56 -10.92 -2.08 -2.70
N GLU A 57 -10.70 -0.84 -3.19
CA GLU A 57 -9.63 -0.56 -4.14
C GLU A 57 -8.37 -0.07 -3.43
N CYS A 58 -7.19 -0.45 -3.96
CA CYS A 58 -5.90 0.04 -3.50
C CYS A 58 -5.30 0.97 -4.56
N LEU A 59 -5.57 2.27 -4.44
CA LEU A 59 -4.87 3.30 -5.17
C LEU A 59 -3.63 3.72 -4.40
N LEU A 60 -2.55 3.99 -5.12
CA LEU A 60 -1.30 4.51 -4.59
C LEU A 60 -0.63 5.39 -5.66
N ARG A 61 0.33 6.23 -5.28
CA ARG A 61 1.16 6.86 -6.29
C ARG A 61 2.03 5.83 -7.00
N LEU A 62 2.27 6.01 -8.30
CA LEU A 62 2.99 5.04 -9.14
C LEU A 62 4.30 4.58 -8.50
N LYS A 63 5.12 5.51 -7.96
CA LYS A 63 6.36 5.17 -7.25
C LYS A 63 6.15 4.26 -6.04
N THR A 64 5.00 4.40 -5.34
CA THR A 64 4.64 3.55 -4.19
C THR A 64 4.23 2.16 -4.68
N VAL A 65 3.43 2.09 -5.74
CA VAL A 65 3.07 0.82 -6.41
C VAL A 65 4.32 0.06 -6.83
N GLN A 66 5.24 0.72 -7.54
CA GLN A 66 6.48 0.09 -8.01
C GLN A 66 7.33 -0.46 -6.86
N ALA A 67 7.45 0.29 -5.75
CA ALA A 67 8.17 -0.17 -4.56
C ALA A 67 7.47 -1.34 -3.88
N LEU A 68 6.13 -1.31 -3.81
CA LEU A 68 5.33 -2.35 -3.18
C LEU A 68 5.35 -3.66 -4.00
N VAL A 69 5.29 -3.57 -5.33
CA VAL A 69 5.42 -4.74 -6.22
C VAL A 69 6.80 -5.38 -6.07
N ARG A 70 7.88 -4.59 -5.98
CA ARG A 70 9.22 -5.15 -5.69
C ARG A 70 9.27 -5.84 -4.33
N ALA A 71 8.64 -5.25 -3.30
CA ALA A 71 8.58 -5.87 -1.98
C ALA A 71 7.80 -7.19 -2.01
N ASN A 72 6.65 -7.23 -2.69
CA ASN A 72 5.86 -8.44 -2.82
C ASN A 72 6.62 -9.54 -3.57
N ASN A 73 7.36 -9.20 -4.64
CA ASN A 73 8.21 -10.14 -5.36
C ASN A 73 9.31 -10.72 -4.45
N ASP A 74 9.86 -9.93 -3.53
CA ASP A 74 10.83 -10.44 -2.54
C ASP A 74 10.13 -11.33 -1.50
N PHE A 75 8.91 -11.03 -1.06
CA PHE A 75 8.14 -11.91 -0.17
C PHE A 75 7.76 -13.23 -0.84
N ILE A 76 7.41 -13.22 -2.13
CA ILE A 76 7.09 -14.43 -2.90
C ILE A 76 8.28 -15.40 -2.93
N LYS A 77 9.52 -14.90 -3.05
CA LYS A 77 10.74 -15.73 -2.95
C LYS A 77 10.91 -16.39 -1.58
N GLU A 78 10.37 -15.79 -0.54
CA GLU A 78 10.35 -16.33 0.83
C GLU A 78 9.08 -17.20 1.12
N GLY A 79 8.21 -17.40 0.13
CA GLY A 79 6.98 -18.21 0.24
C GLY A 79 5.78 -17.47 0.79
N TYR A 80 5.77 -16.13 0.74
CA TYR A 80 4.68 -15.29 1.28
C TYR A 80 4.16 -14.31 0.23
N LYS A 81 2.95 -13.77 0.47
CA LYS A 81 2.38 -12.65 -0.29
C LYS A 81 1.92 -11.56 0.67
N ILE A 82 1.93 -10.31 0.19
CA ILE A 82 1.37 -9.18 0.94
C ILE A 82 -0.15 -9.27 0.96
N LYS A 83 -0.73 -9.11 2.17
CA LYS A 83 -2.13 -8.85 2.43
C LYS A 83 -2.29 -7.37 2.78
N LEU A 84 -3.19 -6.67 2.09
CA LEU A 84 -3.42 -5.24 2.18
C LEU A 84 -4.61 -4.94 3.09
N PHE A 85 -4.45 -4.04 4.04
CA PHE A 85 -5.50 -3.55 4.93
C PHE A 85 -5.93 -2.13 4.59
N ASP A 86 -4.97 -1.23 4.26
CA ASP A 86 -5.21 0.13 3.81
C ASP A 86 -4.13 0.61 2.83
N CYS A 87 -4.53 1.51 1.94
CA CYS A 87 -3.69 2.12 0.91
C CYS A 87 -3.81 3.65 0.93
N TYR A 88 -4.00 4.30 -0.22
CA TYR A 88 -4.31 5.71 -0.26
C TYR A 88 -5.67 5.98 0.37
N ARG A 89 -5.72 7.01 1.21
CA ARG A 89 -6.93 7.48 1.91
C ARG A 89 -7.20 8.92 1.48
N PRO A 90 -8.29 9.21 0.74
CA PRO A 90 -8.69 10.57 0.44
C PRO A 90 -8.83 11.43 1.71
N LEU A 91 -8.50 12.72 1.62
CA LEU A 91 -8.61 13.61 2.79
C LEU A 91 -10.05 13.70 3.33
N SER A 92 -11.06 13.61 2.46
CA SER A 92 -12.47 13.55 2.87
C SER A 92 -12.78 12.32 3.74
N ILE A 93 -12.15 11.17 3.44
CA ILE A 93 -12.28 9.97 4.27
C ILE A 93 -11.55 10.14 5.60
N GLN A 94 -10.38 10.78 5.61
CA GLN A 94 -9.67 11.11 6.85
C GLN A 94 -10.54 11.99 7.77
N ASN A 95 -11.25 12.99 7.21
CA ASN A 95 -12.21 13.79 7.96
C ASN A 95 -13.34 12.94 8.53
N LYS A 96 -13.95 12.07 7.70
CA LYS A 96 -15.03 11.17 8.13
C LYS A 96 -14.57 10.25 9.28
N MET A 97 -13.35 9.69 9.21
CA MET A 97 -12.78 8.90 10.31
C MET A 97 -12.59 9.73 11.57
N TRP A 98 -12.13 10.98 11.43
CA TRP A 98 -11.95 11.90 12.54
C TRP A 98 -13.28 12.32 13.20
N GLU A 99 -14.34 12.46 12.44
CA GLU A 99 -15.69 12.72 12.98
C GLU A 99 -16.19 11.56 13.84
N ILE A 100 -15.82 10.32 13.50
CA ILE A 100 -16.17 9.13 14.29
C ILE A 100 -15.28 9.00 15.53
N VAL A 101 -13.96 9.19 15.36
CA VAL A 101 -12.96 9.04 16.44
C VAL A 101 -11.99 10.21 16.42
N SER A 102 -12.31 11.28 17.14
CA SER A 102 -11.50 12.51 17.25
C SER A 102 -10.32 12.33 18.22
N ASN A 103 -9.50 11.31 18.00
CA ASN A 103 -8.35 11.03 18.86
C ASN A 103 -7.07 10.85 18.00
N PRO A 104 -6.07 11.76 18.14
CA PRO A 104 -4.85 11.73 17.33
C PRO A 104 -3.95 10.51 17.60
N LYS A 105 -4.25 9.71 18.63
CA LYS A 105 -3.58 8.41 18.85
C LYS A 105 -4.09 7.30 17.92
N TYR A 106 -5.29 7.45 17.37
CA TYR A 106 -5.97 6.43 16.55
C TYR A 106 -6.19 6.90 15.12
N VAL A 107 -6.52 8.17 14.95
CA VAL A 107 -6.76 8.79 13.64
C VAL A 107 -5.89 10.03 13.52
N ALA A 108 -5.05 10.12 12.49
CA ALA A 108 -4.24 11.31 12.27
C ALA A 108 -5.13 12.56 12.08
N ASP A 109 -4.76 13.68 12.73
CA ASP A 109 -5.46 14.96 12.59
C ASP A 109 -5.52 15.37 11.10
N PRO A 110 -6.72 15.49 10.51
CA PRO A 110 -6.86 15.81 9.09
C PRO A 110 -6.27 17.19 8.71
N LYS A 111 -6.13 18.12 9.65
CA LYS A 111 -5.44 19.40 9.42
C LYS A 111 -3.96 19.22 9.08
N LYS A 112 -3.32 18.17 9.62
CA LYS A 112 -1.92 17.81 9.34
C LYS A 112 -1.81 16.84 8.18
N GLY A 113 -2.86 16.04 7.96
CA GLY A 113 -2.89 14.94 7.01
C GLY A 113 -2.04 13.76 7.45
N SER A 114 -2.23 12.64 6.77
CA SER A 114 -1.50 11.38 6.93
C SER A 114 -0.65 11.10 5.69
N ILE A 115 0.31 10.18 5.78
CA ILE A 115 1.03 9.70 4.60
C ILE A 115 0.10 8.86 3.70
N HIS A 116 -0.94 8.21 4.25
CA HIS A 116 -2.01 7.62 3.46
C HIS A 116 -2.70 8.65 2.56
N ASN A 117 -2.95 9.88 3.07
CA ASN A 117 -3.53 10.95 2.25
C ASN A 117 -2.61 11.45 1.12
N ARG A 118 -1.34 11.04 1.14
CA ARG A 118 -0.33 11.36 0.12
C ARG A 118 -0.16 10.24 -0.90
N GLY A 119 -0.80 9.07 -0.70
CA GLY A 119 -0.61 7.87 -1.51
C GLY A 119 0.76 7.22 -1.36
N GLY A 120 1.41 7.47 -0.22
CA GLY A 120 2.77 7.00 0.10
C GLY A 120 2.83 6.02 1.28
N ALA A 121 1.70 5.62 1.87
CA ALA A 121 1.64 4.66 2.97
C ALA A 121 0.79 3.44 2.60
N VAL A 122 1.10 2.32 3.24
CA VAL A 122 0.33 1.08 3.19
C VAL A 122 0.28 0.44 4.57
N ASP A 123 -0.87 -0.15 4.90
CA ASP A 123 -1.05 -1.03 6.04
C ASP A 123 -1.17 -2.46 5.53
N ILE A 124 -0.30 -3.36 6.01
CA ILE A 124 -0.11 -4.68 5.42
C ILE A 124 0.15 -5.76 6.45
N SER A 125 -0.15 -6.99 6.06
CA SER A 125 0.31 -8.23 6.68
C SER A 125 0.88 -9.17 5.61
N LEU A 126 1.19 -10.40 6.01
CA LEU A 126 1.65 -11.46 5.11
C LEU A 126 0.73 -12.67 5.21
N VAL A 127 0.54 -13.36 4.07
CA VAL A 127 -0.07 -14.68 4.01
C VAL A 127 0.94 -15.70 3.47
N ASP A 128 0.81 -16.95 3.90
CA ASP A 128 1.58 -18.08 3.36
C ASP A 128 1.00 -18.57 2.01
N ALA A 129 1.62 -19.59 1.45
CA ALA A 129 1.20 -20.17 0.16
C ALA A 129 -0.24 -20.75 0.18
N ASN A 130 -0.80 -21.04 1.37
CA ASN A 130 -2.17 -21.52 1.56
C ASN A 130 -3.17 -20.38 1.80
N GLY A 131 -2.71 -19.11 1.76
CA GLY A 131 -3.53 -17.94 2.04
C GLY A 131 -3.76 -17.67 3.53
N LYS A 132 -3.10 -18.42 4.43
CA LYS A 132 -3.22 -18.22 5.88
C LYS A 132 -2.35 -17.05 6.31
N GLU A 133 -2.94 -16.09 7.02
CA GLU A 133 -2.24 -14.93 7.56
C GLU A 133 -1.21 -15.35 8.63
N LEU A 134 -0.03 -14.72 8.59
CA LEU A 134 0.99 -14.89 9.60
C LEU A 134 0.57 -14.21 10.91
N ASP A 135 0.79 -14.91 12.01
CA ASP A 135 0.56 -14.32 13.34
C ASP A 135 1.58 -13.21 13.61
N MET A 136 1.10 -11.99 13.75
CA MET A 136 1.88 -10.78 14.08
C MET A 136 1.74 -10.39 15.56
N GLY A 137 1.00 -11.17 16.37
CA GLY A 137 0.86 -11.00 17.81
C GLY A 137 -0.22 -10.03 18.26
N THR A 138 -0.71 -9.18 17.37
CA THR A 138 -1.92 -8.36 17.55
C THR A 138 -2.66 -8.27 16.23
N PRO A 139 -3.98 -8.05 16.22
CA PRO A 139 -4.69 -7.71 15.00
C PRO A 139 -4.24 -6.36 14.44
N PHE A 140 -4.63 -6.08 13.21
CA PHE A 140 -4.57 -4.75 12.61
C PHE A 140 -5.37 -3.75 13.47
N ASP A 141 -4.94 -2.49 13.54
CA ASP A 141 -5.56 -1.43 14.34
C ASP A 141 -5.64 -1.73 15.85
N PHE A 142 -4.77 -2.57 16.37
CA PHE A 142 -4.62 -2.74 17.81
C PHE A 142 -3.76 -1.59 18.40
N PHE A 143 -4.39 -0.66 19.08
CA PHE A 143 -3.77 0.57 19.61
C PHE A 143 -3.10 0.39 20.98
N GLY A 144 -2.52 -0.77 21.24
CA GLY A 144 -1.75 -1.04 22.45
C GLY A 144 -0.25 -1.14 22.16
N ILE A 145 0.57 -1.03 23.21
CA ILE A 145 2.03 -1.13 23.11
C ILE A 145 2.49 -2.45 22.46
N GLN A 146 1.67 -3.49 22.51
CA GLN A 146 1.95 -4.79 21.89
C GLN A 146 2.04 -4.73 20.38
N ALA A 147 1.46 -3.68 19.73
CA ALA A 147 1.59 -3.45 18.30
C ALA A 147 2.94 -2.84 17.91
N SER A 148 3.66 -2.24 18.85
CA SER A 148 4.96 -1.63 18.58
C SER A 148 5.98 -2.66 18.08
N HIS A 149 6.85 -2.23 17.17
CA HIS A 149 7.98 -3.03 16.69
C HIS A 149 8.95 -3.41 17.82
N ASP A 150 9.09 -2.57 18.82
CA ASP A 150 10.03 -2.75 19.94
C ASP A 150 9.44 -3.56 21.11
N TYR A 151 8.17 -3.98 21.02
CA TYR A 151 7.57 -4.79 22.06
C TYR A 151 8.28 -6.15 22.17
N SER A 152 8.89 -6.38 23.35
CA SER A 152 9.80 -7.51 23.56
C SER A 152 9.12 -8.80 24.04
N ILE A 153 7.89 -8.72 24.57
CA ILE A 153 7.19 -9.87 25.15
C ILE A 153 6.30 -10.54 24.10
N LEU A 154 6.95 -11.04 23.03
CA LEU A 154 6.33 -11.80 21.95
C LEU A 154 7.03 -13.15 21.78
N SER A 155 6.31 -14.15 21.27
CA SER A 155 6.91 -15.44 20.93
C SER A 155 8.03 -15.29 19.88
N LYS A 156 8.95 -16.24 19.84
CA LYS A 156 10.03 -16.26 18.82
C LYS A 156 9.46 -16.23 17.38
N LYS A 157 8.35 -16.92 17.14
CA LYS A 157 7.69 -16.97 15.83
C LYS A 157 7.14 -15.61 15.41
N ILE A 158 6.42 -14.93 16.30
CA ILE A 158 5.85 -13.59 16.04
C ILE A 158 6.99 -12.59 15.77
N LYS A 159 8.03 -12.58 16.60
CA LYS A 159 9.21 -11.73 16.37
C LYS A 159 9.85 -11.99 15.01
N SER A 160 9.97 -13.26 14.60
CA SER A 160 10.51 -13.63 13.29
C SER A 160 9.63 -13.11 12.15
N ASN A 161 8.30 -13.24 12.26
CA ASN A 161 7.34 -12.74 11.25
C ASN A 161 7.44 -11.22 11.09
N ARG A 162 7.38 -10.45 12.19
CA ARG A 162 7.54 -8.98 12.16
C ARG A 162 8.91 -8.56 11.62
N LYS A 163 9.99 -9.27 11.98
CA LYS A 163 11.35 -9.00 11.48
C LYS A 163 11.43 -9.21 9.97
N LEU A 164 10.83 -10.29 9.44
CA LEU A 164 10.77 -10.57 8.01
C LEU A 164 10.03 -9.45 7.28
N LEU A 165 8.82 -9.09 7.76
CA LEU A 165 8.00 -8.02 7.21
C LEU A 165 8.80 -6.70 7.16
N LYS A 166 9.32 -6.25 8.30
CA LYS A 166 10.10 -5.01 8.42
C LYS A 166 11.34 -5.02 7.52
N LYS A 167 12.11 -6.11 7.50
CA LYS A 167 13.35 -6.24 6.72
C LYS A 167 13.10 -6.03 5.22
N ILE A 168 12.10 -6.73 4.66
CA ILE A 168 11.82 -6.66 3.22
C ILE A 168 11.22 -5.31 2.84
N MET A 169 10.33 -4.74 3.64
CA MET A 169 9.77 -3.41 3.39
C MET A 169 10.86 -2.33 3.40
N ILE A 170 11.76 -2.34 4.40
CA ILE A 170 12.89 -1.39 4.47
C ILE A 170 13.82 -1.54 3.26
N LYS A 171 14.15 -2.77 2.85
CA LYS A 171 14.96 -3.06 1.65
C LYS A 171 14.38 -2.42 0.40
N ASN A 172 13.03 -2.38 0.29
CA ASN A 172 12.32 -1.85 -0.86
C ASN A 172 11.94 -0.37 -0.74
N GLY A 173 12.55 0.36 0.20
CA GLY A 173 12.49 1.81 0.30
C GLY A 173 11.40 2.37 1.20
N PHE A 174 10.76 1.53 2.00
CA PHE A 174 9.81 1.96 3.03
C PHE A 174 10.50 2.23 4.37
N ASN A 175 9.87 3.06 5.20
CA ASN A 175 10.14 3.16 6.63
C ASN A 175 9.01 2.45 7.38
N SER A 176 9.35 1.72 8.44
CA SER A 176 8.37 1.26 9.42
C SER A 176 7.91 2.41 10.30
N PHE A 177 6.72 2.27 10.89
CA PHE A 177 6.22 3.16 11.93
C PHE A 177 6.35 2.45 13.29
N ASP A 178 7.00 3.05 14.26
CA ASP A 178 7.46 2.33 15.45
C ASP A 178 6.33 1.75 16.30
N SER A 179 5.19 2.44 16.41
CA SER A 179 4.05 1.99 17.21
C SER A 179 3.15 0.96 16.54
N GLU A 180 3.32 0.70 15.22
CA GLU A 180 2.40 -0.09 14.40
C GLU A 180 3.17 -1.04 13.49
N TRP A 181 3.09 -2.35 13.75
CA TRP A 181 3.84 -3.34 12.98
C TRP A 181 3.38 -3.45 11.52
N TRP A 182 2.15 -3.04 11.21
CA TRP A 182 1.53 -3.10 9.86
C TRP A 182 1.85 -1.91 8.98
N HIS A 183 2.16 -0.72 9.56
CA HIS A 183 2.24 0.54 8.84
C HIS A 183 3.63 0.82 8.25
N TYR A 184 3.65 1.13 6.94
CA TYR A 184 4.88 1.42 6.19
C TYR A 184 4.72 2.64 5.30
N ASN A 185 5.65 3.60 5.42
CA ASN A 185 5.72 4.82 4.64
C ASN A 185 6.80 4.74 3.59
N LEU A 186 6.50 4.97 2.31
CA LEU A 186 7.53 5.10 1.28
C LEU A 186 8.37 6.36 1.55
N LYS A 187 9.70 6.21 1.69
CA LYS A 187 10.63 7.33 1.96
C LYS A 187 10.49 8.47 0.94
N LYS A 188 10.39 8.14 -0.35
CA LYS A 188 10.21 9.11 -1.44
C LYS A 188 8.80 9.73 -1.49
N GLY A 189 7.84 9.20 -0.74
CA GLY A 189 6.46 9.67 -0.68
C GLY A 189 6.14 10.63 0.47
N LEU A 190 7.05 10.78 1.45
CA LEU A 190 6.80 11.55 2.68
C LEU A 190 6.45 13.03 2.43
N LYS A 191 7.00 13.62 1.37
CA LYS A 191 6.81 15.04 1.01
C LYS A 191 5.79 15.27 -0.09
N ASP A 192 5.12 14.22 -0.57
CA ASP A 192 4.08 14.37 -1.58
C ASP A 192 2.90 15.19 -1.01
N LYS A 193 2.20 15.88 -1.91
CA LYS A 193 1.02 16.66 -1.51
C LYS A 193 -0.10 15.73 -1.03
N VAL A 194 -0.79 16.13 0.03
CA VAL A 194 -2.06 15.55 0.43
C VAL A 194 -3.04 15.65 -0.73
N SER A 195 -3.84 14.61 -0.94
CA SER A 195 -4.81 14.54 -2.02
C SER A 195 -6.21 14.25 -1.47
N ASN A 196 -7.20 14.68 -2.21
CA ASN A 196 -8.61 14.28 -2.02
C ASN A 196 -9.17 13.65 -3.29
N GLN A 197 -8.30 13.08 -4.14
CA GLN A 197 -8.73 12.36 -5.33
C GLN A 197 -9.62 11.19 -4.91
N LYS A 198 -10.81 11.14 -5.45
CA LYS A 198 -11.70 9.98 -5.32
C LYS A 198 -11.37 8.98 -6.43
N TRP A 199 -11.79 7.74 -6.25
CA TRP A 199 -11.77 6.72 -7.29
C TRP A 199 -13.19 6.24 -7.55
N ASP A 200 -13.42 5.75 -8.75
CA ASP A 200 -14.70 5.16 -9.14
C ASP A 200 -14.72 3.69 -8.73
N CYS A 201 -15.86 3.26 -8.19
CA CYS A 201 -16.12 1.87 -7.82
C CYS A 201 -16.93 1.22 -8.94
N ASN A 202 -16.28 0.80 -10.03
CA ASN A 202 -16.90 0.11 -11.16
C ASN A 202 -16.91 -1.41 -10.94
#